data_a6c63fe342a9e8212c642f36aff1fed6
#
_entry.id   a6c63fe342a9e8212c642f36aff1fed6
#
_cell.length_a   1.000
_cell.length_b   1.000
_cell.length_c   1.000
_cell.angle_alpha   90.00
_cell.angle_beta   90.00
_cell.angle_gamma   90.00
#
_symmetry.space_group_name_H-M   'P 1'
#
loop_
_entity.id
_entity.type
_entity.pdbx_description
1 polymer ?
#
loop_
_entity_poly.entity_id
_entity_poly.type
_entity_poly.pdbx_seq_one_letter_code
_entity_poly.pdbx_strand_id
1 'polypeptide(L)'
;MCIRDSESFLRFKFGGSAFYAQTYGAWMAHTIRDKLAGKYDVLTWAPVSRARKRKRGYDQSALLCREIGIHLRLESMQTLRKIKDSPAQSTLTDAAQRRANVSGAYRAERPECFAGKRVLIIDDIVTTGATLAECSRVLLQAGASDVVYAAFAAPRKQD
;
A
#
# COMPACT_ATOMS: atom_id res chain seq x y z
N MET A 1 -14.64 10.62 -0.57
CA MET A 1 -14.25 11.94 0.01
C MET A 1 -12.90 12.28 -0.57
N CYS A 2 -12.83 13.29 -1.43
CA CYS A 2 -11.58 13.70 -2.08
C CYS A 2 -10.95 14.76 -1.18
N ILE A 3 -9.83 14.43 -0.53
CA ILE A 3 -9.08 15.42 0.26
C ILE A 3 -8.38 16.34 -0.74
N ARG A 4 -8.84 17.57 -0.80
CA ARG A 4 -8.25 18.68 -1.58
C ARG A 4 -7.01 19.26 -0.90
N ASP A 5 -6.15 18.45 -0.35
CA ASP A 5 -4.93 18.97 0.26
C ASP A 5 -3.71 18.34 -0.41
N SER A 6 -3.50 18.76 -1.68
CA SER A 6 -2.35 18.33 -2.45
C SER A 6 -1.02 18.71 -1.77
N GLU A 7 -0.97 19.81 -1.01
CA GLU A 7 0.26 20.26 -0.32
C GLU A 7 0.58 19.41 0.90
N SER A 8 -0.39 19.10 1.78
CA SER A 8 -0.14 18.27 2.96
C SER A 8 0.24 16.84 2.56
N PHE A 9 -0.37 16.33 1.49
CA PHE A 9 -0.04 15.03 0.93
C PHE A 9 1.35 15.01 0.27
N LEU A 10 1.72 16.07 -0.46
CA LEU A 10 3.07 16.24 -1.02
C LEU A 10 4.11 16.35 0.10
N ARG A 11 3.81 17.05 1.19
CA ARG A 11 4.66 17.11 2.38
C ARG A 11 4.80 15.75 3.07
N PHE A 12 3.72 14.96 3.17
CA PHE A 12 3.79 13.59 3.65
C PHE A 12 4.68 12.73 2.76
N LYS A 13 4.57 12.88 1.43
CA LYS A 13 5.32 12.07 0.46
C LYS A 13 6.79 12.50 0.32
N PHE A 14 7.09 13.79 0.43
CA PHE A 14 8.41 14.35 0.13
C PHE A 14 9.02 15.20 1.25
N GLY A 15 8.23 15.62 2.23
CA GLY A 15 8.62 16.55 3.27
C GLY A 15 9.01 15.94 4.63
N GLY A 16 9.17 14.61 4.73
CA GLY A 16 9.65 13.96 5.94
C GLY A 16 8.69 13.96 7.15
N SER A 17 7.42 14.33 6.96
CA SER A 17 6.46 14.45 8.07
C SER A 17 5.71 13.15 8.32
N ALA A 18 6.32 12.25 9.09
CA ALA A 18 5.64 11.05 9.63
C ALA A 18 4.38 11.39 10.44
N PHE A 19 4.28 12.63 10.95
CA PHE A 19 3.14 13.15 11.71
C PHE A 19 1.80 13.00 10.98
N TYR A 20 1.76 13.21 9.66
CA TYR A 20 0.52 13.04 8.90
C TYR A 20 0.02 11.60 8.82
N ALA A 21 0.89 10.60 9.08
CA ALA A 21 0.49 9.21 9.08
C ALA A 21 -0.60 8.92 10.13
N GLN A 22 -0.56 9.55 11.29
CA GLN A 22 -1.55 9.38 12.35
C GLN A 22 -2.94 9.83 11.88
N THR A 23 -3.04 11.06 11.37
CA THR A 23 -4.33 11.61 10.90
C THR A 23 -4.88 10.80 9.72
N TYR A 24 -4.03 10.52 8.73
CA TYR A 24 -4.46 9.78 7.54
C TYR A 24 -4.77 8.32 7.86
N GLY A 25 -4.01 7.70 8.77
CA GLY A 25 -4.27 6.36 9.26
C GLY A 25 -5.61 6.24 9.98
N ALA A 26 -5.96 7.22 10.83
CA ALA A 26 -7.25 7.27 11.51
C ALA A 26 -8.42 7.37 10.50
N TRP A 27 -8.32 8.24 9.50
CA TRP A 27 -9.35 8.40 8.47
C TRP A 27 -9.50 7.15 7.60
N MET A 28 -8.38 6.55 7.19
CA MET A 28 -8.41 5.29 6.44
C MET A 28 -9.01 4.16 7.26
N ALA A 29 -8.64 4.03 8.53
CA ALA A 29 -9.17 3.00 9.41
C ALA A 29 -10.69 3.11 9.57
N HIS A 30 -11.23 4.33 9.70
CA HIS A 30 -12.68 4.55 9.73
C HIS A 30 -13.34 4.04 8.43
N THR A 31 -12.82 4.45 7.28
CA THR A 31 -13.34 4.03 5.97
C THR A 31 -13.23 2.51 5.76
N ILE A 32 -12.11 1.90 6.17
CA ILE A 32 -11.89 0.45 6.08
C ILE A 32 -12.91 -0.30 6.96
N ARG A 33 -13.16 0.18 8.17
CA ARG A 33 -14.16 -0.40 9.07
C ARG A 33 -15.55 -0.37 8.45
N ASP A 34 -15.92 0.74 7.79
CA ASP A 34 -17.25 0.89 7.19
C ASP A 34 -17.42 0.07 5.91
N LYS A 35 -16.39 0.00 5.05
CA LYS A 35 -16.51 -0.56 3.70
C LYS A 35 -15.97 -1.98 3.56
N LEU A 36 -15.04 -2.38 4.41
CA LEU A 36 -14.32 -3.64 4.31
C LEU A 36 -14.46 -4.52 5.56
N ALA A 37 -15.39 -4.20 6.49
CA ALA A 37 -15.65 -5.02 7.66
C ALA A 37 -15.86 -6.50 7.29
N GLY A 38 -15.17 -7.40 7.99
CA GLY A 38 -15.26 -8.84 7.77
C GLY A 38 -14.62 -9.34 6.46
N LYS A 39 -13.88 -8.50 5.73
CA LYS A 39 -13.23 -8.89 4.46
C LYS A 39 -11.72 -9.11 4.58
N TYR A 40 -11.15 -9.01 5.77
CA TYR A 40 -9.71 -9.19 6.01
C TYR A 40 -9.43 -9.74 7.39
N ASP A 41 -8.33 -10.48 7.50
CA ASP A 41 -7.82 -11.09 8.75
C ASP A 41 -6.40 -10.62 9.03
N VAL A 42 -5.66 -10.18 8.01
CA VAL A 42 -4.26 -9.76 8.08
C VAL A 42 -4.10 -8.41 7.41
N LEU A 43 -3.30 -7.54 8.03
CA LEU A 43 -2.98 -6.20 7.55
C LEU A 43 -1.52 -6.14 7.08
N THR A 44 -1.31 -5.70 5.85
CA THR A 44 0.02 -5.52 5.24
C THR A 44 0.07 -4.27 4.38
N TRP A 45 1.20 -3.97 3.76
CA TRP A 45 1.37 -2.81 2.88
C TRP A 45 2.14 -3.17 1.61
N ALA A 46 2.01 -2.34 0.57
CA ALA A 46 2.82 -2.40 -0.63
C ALA A 46 4.19 -1.73 -0.36
N PRO A 47 5.29 -2.50 -0.17
CA PRO A 47 6.55 -1.92 0.25
C PRO A 47 7.25 -1.17 -0.87
N VAL A 48 7.94 -0.08 -0.52
CA VAL A 48 8.89 0.58 -1.41
C VAL A 48 10.21 -0.20 -1.47
N SER A 49 11.04 0.06 -2.49
CA SER A 49 12.36 -0.55 -2.57
C SER A 49 13.31 -0.07 -1.46
N ARG A 50 14.31 -0.89 -1.14
CA ARG A 50 15.31 -0.56 -0.11
C ARG A 50 16.05 0.75 -0.42
N ALA A 51 16.38 1.00 -1.71
CA ALA A 51 17.05 2.22 -2.12
C ALA A 51 16.14 3.44 -1.88
N ARG A 52 14.86 3.34 -2.22
CA ARG A 52 13.88 4.41 -2.01
C ARG A 52 13.64 4.66 -0.52
N LYS A 53 13.53 3.59 0.30
CA LYS A 53 13.41 3.71 1.76
C LYS A 53 14.62 4.40 2.38
N ARG A 54 15.85 4.06 1.95
CA ARG A 54 17.08 4.75 2.40
C ARG A 54 17.10 6.21 2.03
N LYS A 55 16.71 6.55 0.79
CA LYS A 55 16.67 7.95 0.32
C LYS A 55 15.63 8.79 1.06
N ARG A 56 14.47 8.22 1.42
CA ARG A 56 13.36 8.93 2.07
C ARG A 56 13.40 8.86 3.60
N GLY A 57 14.15 7.92 4.17
CA GLY A 57 14.20 7.63 5.60
C GLY A 57 13.09 6.70 6.10
N TYR A 58 11.99 6.56 5.38
CA TYR A 58 10.83 5.74 5.76
C TYR A 58 10.03 5.22 4.56
N ASP A 59 9.10 4.30 4.85
CA ASP A 59 8.12 3.76 3.91
C ASP A 59 6.73 4.30 4.31
N GLN A 60 6.13 5.13 3.46
CA GLN A 60 4.85 5.78 3.75
C GLN A 60 3.72 4.78 3.95
N SER A 61 3.63 3.76 3.07
CA SER A 61 2.59 2.74 3.16
C SER A 61 2.74 1.91 4.43
N ALA A 62 3.99 1.67 4.90
CA ALA A 62 4.26 1.01 6.18
C ALA A 62 3.78 1.85 7.37
N LEU A 63 4.05 3.16 7.36
CA LEU A 63 3.59 4.07 8.42
C LEU A 63 2.06 4.13 8.47
N LEU A 64 1.40 4.31 7.33
CA LEU A 64 -0.07 4.28 7.24
C LEU A 64 -0.63 2.96 7.74
N CYS A 65 -0.06 1.84 7.31
CA CYS A 65 -0.48 0.51 7.70
C CYS A 65 -0.41 0.31 9.22
N ARG A 66 0.68 0.76 9.85
CA ARG A 66 0.87 0.71 11.29
C ARG A 66 -0.21 1.50 12.05
N GLU A 67 -0.45 2.75 11.62
CA GLU A 67 -1.47 3.59 12.26
C GLU A 67 -2.87 3.02 12.07
N ILE A 68 -3.20 2.51 10.88
CA ILE A 68 -4.44 1.79 10.62
C ILE A 68 -4.58 0.58 11.55
N GLY A 69 -3.51 -0.19 11.74
CA GLY A 69 -3.48 -1.35 12.62
C GLY A 69 -3.83 -1.00 14.07
N ILE A 70 -3.30 0.11 14.59
CA ILE A 70 -3.62 0.62 15.92
C ILE A 70 -5.14 0.88 16.05
N HIS A 71 -5.73 1.59 15.08
CA HIS A 71 -7.16 1.92 15.09
C HIS A 71 -8.08 0.72 14.86
N LEU A 72 -7.64 -0.27 14.10
CA LEU A 72 -8.40 -1.51 13.83
C LEU A 72 -8.14 -2.60 14.87
N ARG A 73 -7.18 -2.41 15.78
CA ARG A 73 -6.70 -3.41 16.75
C ARG A 73 -6.18 -4.68 16.06
N LEU A 74 -5.47 -4.48 14.95
CA LEU A 74 -4.83 -5.53 14.17
C LEU A 74 -3.34 -5.27 14.06
N GLU A 75 -2.53 -6.31 14.21
CA GLU A 75 -1.10 -6.21 13.95
C GLU A 75 -0.84 -6.03 12.46
N SER A 76 -0.06 -5.01 12.11
CA SER A 76 0.46 -4.84 10.75
C SER A 76 1.75 -5.64 10.58
N MET A 77 1.81 -6.47 9.53
CA MET A 77 2.98 -7.32 9.29
C MET A 77 3.51 -7.16 7.87
N GLN A 78 4.83 -7.28 7.74
CA GLN A 78 5.46 -7.27 6.42
C GLN A 78 5.33 -8.66 5.80
N THR A 79 4.42 -8.80 4.83
CA THR A 79 4.22 -10.04 4.07
C THR A 79 4.79 -9.97 2.65
N LEU A 80 5.29 -8.80 2.26
CA LEU A 80 5.83 -8.52 0.94
C LEU A 80 7.18 -7.83 1.03
N ARG A 81 8.06 -8.14 0.06
CA ARG A 81 9.32 -7.41 -0.18
C ARG A 81 9.40 -7.00 -1.64
N LYS A 82 9.78 -5.75 -1.88
CA LYS A 82 10.13 -5.29 -3.22
C LYS A 82 11.58 -5.70 -3.53
N ILE A 83 11.75 -6.54 -4.56
CA ILE A 83 13.04 -7.15 -4.92
C ILE A 83 13.70 -6.49 -6.13
N LYS A 84 12.93 -5.72 -6.93
CA LYS A 84 13.48 -4.95 -8.06
C LYS A 84 13.37 -3.46 -7.79
N ASP A 85 14.48 -2.74 -7.96
CA ASP A 85 14.46 -1.28 -8.05
C ASP A 85 13.99 -0.89 -9.44
N SER A 86 12.76 -0.45 -9.53
CA SER A 86 12.19 0.07 -10.77
C SER A 86 12.13 1.60 -10.71
N PRO A 87 12.24 2.32 -11.85
CA PRO A 87 12.06 3.77 -11.91
C PRO A 87 10.79 4.20 -11.20
N ALA A 88 10.74 5.44 -10.71
CA ALA A 88 9.53 5.95 -10.09
C ALA A 88 8.37 5.86 -11.10
N GLN A 89 7.24 5.29 -10.71
CA GLN A 89 6.06 5.18 -11.61
C GLN A 89 5.57 6.54 -12.11
N SER A 90 5.87 7.62 -11.37
CA SER A 90 5.57 9.00 -11.77
C SER A 90 6.34 9.46 -13.01
N THR A 91 7.43 8.80 -13.38
CA THR A 91 8.22 9.11 -14.61
C THR A 91 7.74 8.34 -15.84
N LEU A 92 6.83 7.36 -15.67
CA LEU A 92 6.30 6.56 -16.75
C LEU A 92 4.95 7.12 -17.21
N THR A 93 4.81 7.38 -18.48
CA THR A 93 3.61 7.99 -19.08
C THR A 93 2.54 6.97 -19.45
N ASP A 94 2.93 5.71 -19.75
CA ASP A 94 2.02 4.67 -20.23
C ASP A 94 1.66 3.64 -19.13
N ALA A 95 0.38 3.26 -19.08
CA ALA A 95 -0.15 2.25 -18.15
C ALA A 95 0.43 0.85 -18.42
N ALA A 96 0.73 0.50 -19.68
CA ALA A 96 1.35 -0.76 -20.03
C ALA A 96 2.80 -0.83 -19.52
N GLN A 97 3.56 0.26 -19.66
CA GLN A 97 4.91 0.38 -19.12
C GLN A 97 4.92 0.29 -17.58
N ARG A 98 3.92 0.89 -16.91
CA ARG A 98 3.78 0.80 -15.45
C ARG A 98 3.52 -0.63 -14.99
N ARG A 99 2.68 -1.38 -15.71
CA ARG A 99 2.44 -2.82 -15.42
C ARG A 99 3.69 -3.65 -15.64
N ALA A 100 4.37 -3.49 -16.77
CA ALA A 100 5.62 -4.20 -17.07
C ALA A 100 6.72 -3.90 -16.03
N ASN A 101 6.78 -2.65 -15.56
CA ASN A 101 7.77 -2.20 -14.59
C ASN A 101 7.61 -2.84 -13.19
N VAL A 102 6.42 -3.26 -12.81
CA VAL A 102 6.17 -3.89 -11.49
C VAL A 102 6.07 -5.41 -11.55
N SER A 103 5.97 -5.99 -12.75
CA SER A 103 5.89 -7.44 -12.93
C SER A 103 7.14 -8.14 -12.37
N GLY A 104 6.94 -9.11 -11.46
CA GLY A 104 8.01 -9.82 -10.76
C GLY A 104 8.87 -8.92 -9.85
N ALA A 105 8.35 -7.74 -9.46
CA ALA A 105 9.08 -6.82 -8.60
C ALA A 105 8.87 -7.11 -7.11
N TYR A 106 7.94 -7.99 -6.76
CA TYR A 106 7.60 -8.33 -5.38
C TYR A 106 7.78 -9.82 -5.11
N ARG A 107 8.09 -10.13 -3.85
CA ARG A 107 8.16 -11.50 -3.30
C ARG A 107 7.38 -11.55 -2.00
N ALA A 108 6.66 -12.65 -1.78
CA ALA A 108 6.03 -12.93 -0.49
C ALA A 108 7.09 -13.25 0.56
N GLU A 109 6.85 -12.79 1.78
CA GLU A 109 7.64 -13.10 2.98
C GLU A 109 6.72 -13.68 4.04
N ARG A 110 7.19 -14.66 4.79
CA ARG A 110 6.48 -15.33 5.88
C ARG A 110 5.07 -15.81 5.48
N PRO A 111 4.95 -16.63 4.42
CA PRO A 111 3.64 -17.10 3.94
C PRO A 111 2.84 -17.83 5.03
N GLU A 112 3.49 -18.44 6.00
CA GLU A 112 2.89 -19.08 7.16
C GLU A 112 2.03 -18.13 8.01
N CYS A 113 2.30 -16.83 7.97
CA CYS A 113 1.52 -15.84 8.73
C CYS A 113 0.16 -15.51 8.09
N PHE A 114 0.01 -15.73 6.77
CA PHE A 114 -1.19 -15.34 6.04
C PHE A 114 -1.80 -16.43 5.15
N ALA A 115 -1.21 -17.62 5.07
CA ALA A 115 -1.77 -18.74 4.33
C ALA A 115 -3.20 -19.06 4.80
N GLY A 116 -4.13 -19.18 3.85
CA GLY A 116 -5.56 -19.40 4.11
C GLY A 116 -6.31 -18.19 4.67
N LYS A 117 -5.65 -17.05 4.88
CA LYS A 117 -6.27 -15.83 5.42
C LYS A 117 -6.56 -14.81 4.31
N ARG A 118 -7.52 -13.93 4.61
CA ARG A 118 -7.83 -12.76 3.76
C ARG A 118 -6.90 -11.61 4.13
N VAL A 119 -6.21 -11.04 3.14
CA VAL A 119 -5.18 -10.03 3.35
C VAL A 119 -5.66 -8.65 2.88
N LEU A 120 -5.53 -7.63 3.73
CA LEU A 120 -5.74 -6.24 3.36
C LEU A 120 -4.39 -5.57 3.09
N ILE A 121 -4.19 -5.10 1.86
CA ILE A 121 -2.99 -4.33 1.46
C ILE A 121 -3.27 -2.84 1.59
N ILE A 122 -2.38 -2.13 2.27
CA ILE A 122 -2.39 -0.67 2.37
C ILE A 122 -1.36 -0.07 1.40
N ASP A 123 -1.77 0.96 0.67
CA ASP A 123 -0.87 1.77 -0.17
C ASP A 123 -1.12 3.27 0.05
N ASP A 124 -0.15 4.11 -0.30
CA ASP A 124 -0.29 5.57 -0.19
C ASP A 124 -1.09 6.13 -1.37
N ILE A 125 -0.71 5.78 -2.59
CA ILE A 125 -1.37 6.24 -3.83
C ILE A 125 -1.55 5.10 -4.82
N VAL A 126 -2.77 4.91 -5.29
CA VAL A 126 -3.07 4.09 -6.46
C VAL A 126 -3.16 4.97 -7.69
N THR A 127 -2.30 4.76 -8.69
CA THR A 127 -2.39 5.41 -10.00
C THR A 127 -3.08 4.50 -11.02
N THR A 128 -2.38 3.49 -11.52
CA THR A 128 -2.93 2.49 -12.45
C THR A 128 -3.38 1.21 -11.75
N GLY A 129 -3.12 1.06 -10.46
CA GLY A 129 -3.35 -0.17 -9.70
C GLY A 129 -2.30 -1.27 -9.96
N ALA A 130 -1.31 -1.03 -10.82
CA ALA A 130 -0.32 -2.06 -11.20
C ALA A 130 0.45 -2.63 -9.99
N THR A 131 0.84 -1.77 -9.04
CA THR A 131 1.51 -2.20 -7.80
C THR A 131 0.62 -3.14 -6.99
N LEU A 132 -0.63 -2.73 -6.74
CA LEU A 132 -1.57 -3.53 -5.94
C LEU A 132 -1.94 -4.84 -6.62
N ALA A 133 -2.13 -4.82 -7.94
CA ALA A 133 -2.40 -6.03 -8.73
C ALA A 133 -1.25 -7.04 -8.62
N GLU A 134 0.00 -6.59 -8.73
CA GLU A 134 1.17 -7.48 -8.59
C GLU A 134 1.35 -7.97 -7.15
N CYS A 135 1.17 -7.11 -6.14
CA CYS A 135 1.20 -7.51 -4.75
C CYS A 135 0.12 -8.56 -4.44
N SER A 136 -1.12 -8.35 -4.93
CA SER A 136 -2.23 -9.30 -4.77
C SER A 136 -1.92 -10.65 -5.43
N ARG A 137 -1.40 -10.63 -6.67
CA ARG A 137 -0.99 -11.85 -7.37
C ARG A 137 0.03 -12.66 -6.57
N VAL A 138 1.06 -11.97 -6.03
CA VAL A 138 2.12 -12.61 -5.24
C VAL A 138 1.56 -13.21 -3.94
N LEU A 139 0.67 -12.51 -3.23
CA LEU A 139 0.07 -13.00 -1.99
C LEU A 139 -0.86 -14.20 -2.24
N LEU A 140 -1.71 -14.15 -3.28
CA LEU A 140 -2.58 -15.25 -3.66
C LEU A 140 -1.76 -16.50 -4.04
N GLN A 141 -0.71 -16.34 -4.84
CA GLN A 141 0.20 -17.43 -5.18
C GLN A 141 0.95 -18.02 -3.98
N ALA A 142 1.17 -17.22 -2.94
CA ALA A 142 1.80 -17.65 -1.68
C ALA A 142 0.79 -18.21 -0.66
N GLY A 143 -0.49 -18.36 -1.02
CA GLY A 143 -1.49 -19.07 -0.21
C GLY A 143 -2.50 -18.17 0.51
N ALA A 144 -2.56 -16.87 0.28
CA ALA A 144 -3.67 -16.05 0.77
C ALA A 144 -4.99 -16.53 0.16
N SER A 145 -6.06 -16.56 0.95
CA SER A 145 -7.39 -16.99 0.48
C SER A 145 -8.10 -15.91 -0.32
N ASP A 146 -7.86 -14.65 0.01
CA ASP A 146 -8.39 -13.48 -0.68
C ASP A 146 -7.51 -12.26 -0.40
N VAL A 147 -7.55 -11.27 -1.30
CA VAL A 147 -6.80 -10.02 -1.15
C VAL A 147 -7.68 -8.84 -1.49
N VAL A 148 -7.85 -7.95 -0.53
CA VAL A 148 -8.47 -6.63 -0.69
C VAL A 148 -7.42 -5.54 -0.47
N TYR A 149 -7.70 -4.32 -0.91
CA TYR A 149 -6.76 -3.21 -0.74
C TYR A 149 -7.47 -1.90 -0.42
N ALA A 150 -6.74 -1.02 0.26
CA ALA A 150 -7.13 0.35 0.50
C ALA A 150 -5.95 1.28 0.23
N ALA A 151 -6.22 2.41 -0.41
CA ALA A 151 -5.23 3.45 -0.67
C ALA A 151 -5.75 4.81 -0.20
N PHE A 152 -4.83 5.65 0.25
CA PHE A 152 -5.19 6.99 0.73
C PHE A 152 -5.69 7.88 -0.42
N ALA A 153 -5.04 7.81 -1.57
CA ALA A 153 -5.40 8.60 -2.74
C ALA A 153 -5.45 7.77 -4.03
N ALA A 154 -6.37 8.14 -4.92
CA ALA A 154 -6.42 7.67 -6.30
C ALA A 154 -6.64 8.88 -7.21
N PRO A 155 -6.08 8.90 -8.46
CA PRO A 155 -6.38 9.95 -9.42
C PRO A 155 -7.88 9.91 -9.75
N ARG A 156 -8.48 11.09 -9.90
CA ARG A 156 -9.84 11.20 -10.42
C ARG A 156 -9.88 10.61 -11.83
N LYS A 157 -10.77 9.67 -12.09
CA LYS A 157 -11.15 9.39 -13.49
C LYS A 157 -11.69 10.70 -14.05
N GLN A 158 -11.06 11.23 -15.09
CA GLN A 158 -11.68 12.23 -15.94
C GLN A 158 -12.71 11.45 -16.77
N ASP A 159 -13.97 11.68 -16.50
CA ASP A 159 -15.07 11.25 -17.36
C ASP A 159 -15.03 12.05 -18.65
#